data_d61cc926190543c4bf51aa5ad949128d
#
_entry.id   d61cc926190543c4bf51aa5ad949128d
#
_cell.length_a   1.000
_cell.length_b   1.000
_cell.length_c   1.000
_cell.angle_alpha   90.00
_cell.angle_beta   90.00
_cell.angle_gamma   90.00
#
_symmetry.space_group_name_H-M   'P 1'
#
loop_
_entity.id
_entity.type
_entity.pdbx_description
1 polymer ?
#
loop_
_entity_poly.entity_id
_entity_poly.type
_entity_poly.pdbx_seq_one_letter_code
_entity_poly.pdbx_strand_id
1 'polypeptide(L)'
;EGLSDSTYEVIVSEPGYYSDTAQISILDTFITFHDVQLLSSQPPVVVETVPIEGDSLFPAWENIEIYFSRPMDTTSVTGSLVISPSVDFQTHWDGYQMILTIVSDSLEFETDYTLTILDEAQDMYGHYIDGDENGNSGGNFVLHFRTGPADMVAPYIVFILPPNVAQDVEIMPIINIQFDELLNTEIDLSPYLFLERFQDHSEVLGEFAYYPVYGRGSICYFPDENLYPNEVYVTRLFSGLMDQFNNMIEINHSFSFQTGNMDIAITEIDNLEGNMDDYWWAPQSSGSTIGIITDSTWMQPDTQIVSLLYESNHSMEIGYGWNLSDNEWLIRVYLSGGAPRDVTFNDSKTMQAYVFGDGSGNGFRFCVDDNLPTTSSSNHEVSPWYPIDWIGWKLISWDMDVDGTGDWIGDGTLNGTMRFDSFQLTYTEGQSQFGRIYIDDFRIVDNVFLAVESQDLPSEINLGNNFPNPFNMSTEIFFSLGKQRSIQLSVYDILGNKIIDLANDTHQPGEHRVHWNGTNHYGSPVSSGVY
;
A
#
# COMPACT_ATOMS: atom_id res chain seq x y z
N GLU A 1 13.50 27.39 -39.05
CA GLU A 1 13.80 26.77 -40.36
C GLU A 1 13.96 25.27 -40.13
N GLY A 2 13.30 24.44 -40.95
CA GLY A 2 13.39 22.98 -40.84
C GLY A 2 14.75 22.46 -41.22
N LEU A 3 15.18 21.37 -40.58
CA LEU A 3 16.39 20.63 -40.98
C LEU A 3 16.13 19.90 -42.31
N SER A 4 17.16 19.78 -43.17
CA SER A 4 17.04 19.04 -44.41
C SER A 4 17.14 17.53 -44.17
N ASP A 5 16.67 16.74 -45.14
CA ASP A 5 16.83 15.28 -45.11
C ASP A 5 18.30 14.91 -45.01
N SER A 6 18.69 14.40 -43.87
CA SER A 6 20.07 13.99 -43.55
C SER A 6 20.12 13.28 -42.21
N THR A 7 21.26 12.70 -41.93
CA THR A 7 21.58 12.21 -40.59
C THR A 7 22.30 13.29 -39.80
N TYR A 8 21.81 13.61 -38.62
CA TYR A 8 22.37 14.60 -37.71
C TYR A 8 22.92 13.91 -36.47
N GLU A 9 24.05 14.40 -35.99
CA GLU A 9 24.53 14.10 -34.66
C GLU A 9 23.86 15.09 -33.69
N VAL A 10 23.10 14.55 -32.72
CA VAL A 10 22.43 15.33 -31.67
C VAL A 10 23.14 15.02 -30.38
N ILE A 11 23.62 16.07 -29.71
CA ILE A 11 24.24 15.98 -28.39
C ILE A 11 23.30 16.65 -27.40
N VAL A 12 22.87 15.89 -26.40
CA VAL A 12 22.10 16.39 -25.25
C VAL A 12 23.02 16.48 -24.05
N SER A 13 23.06 17.61 -23.38
CA SER A 13 23.93 17.84 -22.23
C SER A 13 23.25 18.75 -21.22
N GLU A 14 23.41 18.43 -19.93
CA GLU A 14 22.96 19.22 -18.80
C GLU A 14 24.08 19.27 -17.74
N PRO A 15 24.31 20.38 -17.06
CA PRO A 15 25.26 20.43 -15.95
C PRO A 15 24.92 19.39 -14.87
N GLY A 16 25.92 18.57 -14.47
CA GLY A 16 25.75 17.49 -13.50
C GLY A 16 25.37 16.14 -14.12
N TYR A 17 25.28 16.07 -15.45
CA TYR A 17 24.99 14.83 -16.17
C TYR A 17 26.04 14.53 -17.24
N TYR A 18 26.21 13.26 -17.58
CA TYR A 18 26.99 12.86 -18.76
C TYR A 18 26.20 13.21 -20.02
N SER A 19 26.89 13.75 -21.02
CA SER A 19 26.23 14.06 -22.30
C SER A 19 25.90 12.77 -23.05
N ASP A 20 24.72 12.70 -23.63
CA ASP A 20 24.34 11.65 -24.57
C ASP A 20 24.47 12.13 -26.02
N THR A 21 24.84 11.22 -26.93
CA THR A 21 25.05 11.53 -28.34
C THR A 21 24.35 10.50 -29.22
N ALA A 22 23.39 10.96 -30.02
CA ALA A 22 22.63 10.12 -30.92
C ALA A 22 22.77 10.55 -32.40
N GLN A 23 22.73 9.58 -33.31
CA GLN A 23 22.61 9.82 -34.75
C GLN A 23 21.14 9.75 -35.16
N ILE A 24 20.54 10.87 -35.52
CA ILE A 24 19.13 10.96 -35.88
C ILE A 24 18.97 11.25 -37.36
N SER A 25 18.27 10.40 -38.10
CA SER A 25 17.97 10.59 -39.52
C SER A 25 16.62 11.28 -39.68
N ILE A 26 16.64 12.46 -40.33
CA ILE A 26 15.43 13.19 -40.68
C ILE A 26 15.07 12.86 -42.13
N LEU A 27 13.82 12.45 -42.35
CA LEU A 27 13.23 12.16 -43.64
C LEU A 27 11.94 12.97 -43.82
N ASP A 28 11.76 13.55 -45.00
CA ASP A 28 10.85 14.65 -45.40
C ASP A 28 9.38 14.63 -44.94
N THR A 29 8.91 13.62 -44.23
CA THR A 29 7.50 13.53 -43.81
C THR A 29 7.25 12.95 -42.42
N PHE A 30 8.30 12.66 -41.69
CA PHE A 30 8.14 12.02 -40.37
C PHE A 30 8.69 12.90 -39.25
N ILE A 31 7.91 13.03 -38.17
CA ILE A 31 8.42 13.56 -36.91
C ILE A 31 9.24 12.44 -36.27
N THR A 32 10.52 12.69 -36.03
CA THR A 32 11.40 11.74 -35.34
C THR A 32 11.46 12.15 -33.86
N PHE A 33 11.06 11.24 -32.99
CA PHE A 33 11.25 11.38 -31.54
C PHE A 33 12.49 10.58 -31.15
N HIS A 34 13.25 11.13 -30.25
CA HIS A 34 14.37 10.45 -29.62
C HIS A 34 14.37 10.81 -28.13
N ASP A 35 14.03 9.84 -27.32
CA ASP A 35 14.06 9.99 -25.88
C ASP A 35 15.50 9.81 -25.40
N VAL A 36 15.94 10.73 -24.55
CA VAL A 36 17.29 10.75 -23.99
C VAL A 36 17.17 10.77 -22.49
N GLN A 37 17.72 9.74 -21.85
CA GLN A 37 17.92 9.71 -20.42
C GLN A 37 19.36 10.08 -20.11
N LEU A 38 19.57 11.23 -19.48
CA LEU A 38 20.90 11.65 -19.07
C LEU A 38 21.27 11.00 -17.74
N LEU A 39 22.42 10.30 -17.73
CA LEU A 39 22.97 9.74 -16.52
C LEU A 39 23.65 10.82 -15.69
N SER A 40 23.30 10.92 -14.39
CA SER A 40 23.96 11.83 -13.45
C SER A 40 25.47 11.56 -13.39
N SER A 41 26.27 12.62 -13.39
CA SER A 41 27.73 12.53 -13.23
C SER A 41 28.17 12.42 -11.77
N GLN A 42 27.23 12.55 -10.82
CA GLN A 42 27.49 12.28 -9.42
C GLN A 42 27.67 10.77 -9.22
N PRO A 43 28.56 10.32 -8.31
CA PRO A 43 28.69 8.90 -7.99
C PRO A 43 27.42 8.35 -7.36
N PRO A 44 27.16 7.02 -7.44
CA PRO A 44 26.08 6.39 -6.69
C PRO A 44 26.34 6.47 -5.19
N VAL A 45 25.28 6.69 -4.40
CA VAL A 45 25.33 6.73 -2.94
C VAL A 45 24.27 5.79 -2.36
N VAL A 46 24.43 5.39 -1.10
CA VAL A 46 23.36 4.81 -0.30
C VAL A 46 22.46 5.95 0.18
N VAL A 47 21.16 5.85 -0.03
CA VAL A 47 20.19 6.91 0.29
C VAL A 47 19.37 6.59 1.54
N GLU A 48 19.14 5.31 1.81
CA GLU A 48 18.42 4.84 2.99
C GLU A 48 18.88 3.44 3.37
N THR A 49 18.75 3.08 4.64
CA THR A 49 18.98 1.73 5.14
C THR A 49 17.96 1.33 6.18
N VAL A 50 17.67 0.03 6.21
CA VAL A 50 17.01 -0.65 7.33
C VAL A 50 17.96 -1.75 7.79
N PRO A 51 18.47 -1.72 9.01
CA PRO A 51 18.29 -0.69 10.04
C PRO A 51 18.93 0.66 9.68
N ILE A 52 18.53 1.72 10.39
CA ILE A 52 19.21 3.01 10.30
C ILE A 52 20.54 2.99 11.08
N GLU A 53 21.44 3.91 10.75
CA GLU A 53 22.72 4.05 11.49
C GLU A 53 22.47 4.24 12.99
N GLY A 54 23.12 3.39 13.79
CA GLY A 54 23.06 3.43 15.26
C GLY A 54 21.80 2.81 15.85
N ASP A 55 20.97 2.12 15.08
CA ASP A 55 19.84 1.36 15.63
C ASP A 55 20.34 0.36 16.67
N SER A 56 19.72 0.35 17.83
CA SER A 56 20.12 -0.48 18.98
C SER A 56 19.15 -1.61 19.32
N LEU A 57 18.07 -1.74 18.56
CA LEU A 57 17.02 -2.73 18.79
C LEU A 57 16.55 -3.38 17.49
N PHE A 58 17.40 -3.41 16.47
CA PHE A 58 17.06 -4.02 15.19
C PHE A 58 16.69 -5.50 15.41
N PRO A 59 15.52 -5.96 14.95
CA PRO A 59 15.14 -7.34 15.11
C PRO A 59 16.12 -8.26 14.36
N ALA A 60 16.67 -9.28 15.06
CA ALA A 60 17.69 -10.17 14.47
C ALA A 60 17.16 -11.04 13.32
N TRP A 61 15.85 -11.05 13.11
CA TRP A 61 15.13 -11.81 12.07
C TRP A 61 14.69 -10.94 10.89
N GLU A 62 14.77 -9.64 11.00
CA GLU A 62 14.45 -8.75 9.89
C GLU A 62 15.55 -8.73 8.85
N ASN A 63 15.14 -8.50 7.61
CA ASN A 63 16.07 -8.30 6.52
C ASN A 63 16.73 -6.94 6.64
N ILE A 64 18.01 -6.89 6.27
CA ILE A 64 18.70 -5.61 6.11
C ILE A 64 18.44 -5.12 4.70
N GLU A 65 17.93 -3.90 4.56
CA GLU A 65 17.68 -3.29 3.25
C GLU A 65 18.59 -2.08 3.03
N ILE A 66 19.09 -1.96 1.81
CA ILE A 66 19.96 -0.85 1.40
C ILE A 66 19.41 -0.28 0.11
N TYR A 67 19.10 1.00 0.12
CA TYR A 67 18.55 1.73 -1.01
C TYR A 67 19.64 2.60 -1.63
N PHE A 68 19.81 2.48 -2.94
CA PHE A 68 20.82 3.23 -3.70
C PHE A 68 20.16 4.35 -4.52
N SER A 69 20.91 5.40 -4.78
CA SER A 69 20.45 6.55 -5.58
C SER A 69 20.21 6.20 -7.05
N ARG A 70 20.69 5.06 -7.52
CA ARG A 70 20.57 4.56 -8.91
C ARG A 70 20.82 3.06 -9.01
N PRO A 71 20.52 2.43 -10.17
CA PRO A 71 20.77 1.01 -10.40
C PRO A 71 22.25 0.62 -10.25
N MET A 72 22.52 -0.43 -9.47
CA MET A 72 23.86 -0.91 -9.16
C MET A 72 24.23 -2.17 -9.96
N ASP A 73 25.51 -2.41 -10.14
CA ASP A 73 26.01 -3.73 -10.56
C ASP A 73 25.90 -4.69 -9.38
N THR A 74 24.91 -5.57 -9.42
CA THR A 74 24.58 -6.49 -8.35
C THR A 74 25.74 -7.40 -7.96
N THR A 75 26.56 -7.82 -8.94
CA THR A 75 27.73 -8.66 -8.71
C THR A 75 28.83 -7.90 -7.97
N SER A 76 29.09 -6.66 -8.41
CA SER A 76 30.07 -5.78 -7.81
C SER A 76 29.72 -5.46 -6.35
N VAL A 77 28.47 -5.05 -6.08
CA VAL A 77 28.02 -4.71 -4.70
C VAL A 77 28.02 -5.94 -3.81
N THR A 78 27.45 -7.07 -4.26
CA THR A 78 27.43 -8.31 -3.46
C THR A 78 28.86 -8.79 -3.14
N GLY A 79 29.79 -8.64 -4.09
CA GLY A 79 31.21 -8.99 -3.88
C GLY A 79 31.95 -8.03 -2.94
N SER A 80 31.44 -6.82 -2.75
CA SER A 80 32.01 -5.77 -1.89
C SER A 80 31.36 -5.71 -0.50
N LEU A 81 30.38 -6.58 -0.22
CA LEU A 81 29.63 -6.58 1.03
C LEU A 81 30.33 -7.37 2.13
N VAL A 82 30.50 -6.76 3.29
CA VAL A 82 31.13 -7.36 4.47
C VAL A 82 30.26 -7.10 5.70
N ILE A 83 29.92 -8.15 6.45
CA ILE A 83 29.21 -8.05 7.74
C ILE A 83 30.13 -8.57 8.84
N SER A 84 30.26 -7.83 9.92
CA SER A 84 31.05 -8.18 11.09
C SER A 84 30.25 -8.01 12.39
N PRO A 85 30.13 -9.02 13.27
CA PRO A 85 30.63 -10.40 13.11
C PRO A 85 30.16 -11.07 11.83
N SER A 86 30.96 -12.03 11.30
CA SER A 86 30.64 -12.72 10.05
C SER A 86 29.37 -13.58 10.22
N VAL A 87 28.46 -13.44 9.30
CA VAL A 87 27.21 -14.20 9.23
C VAL A 87 27.04 -14.75 7.81
N ASP A 88 26.29 -15.84 7.69
CA ASP A 88 25.85 -16.33 6.38
C ASP A 88 24.66 -15.51 5.92
N PHE A 89 24.64 -15.07 4.68
CA PHE A 89 23.54 -14.29 4.12
C PHE A 89 23.33 -14.57 2.63
N GLN A 90 22.13 -14.25 2.17
CA GLN A 90 21.76 -14.22 0.75
C GLN A 90 21.37 -12.79 0.38
N THR A 91 21.48 -12.46 -0.89
CA THR A 91 21.13 -11.14 -1.43
C THR A 91 20.03 -11.25 -2.46
N HIS A 92 19.04 -10.42 -2.35
CA HIS A 92 18.00 -10.20 -3.36
C HIS A 92 18.05 -8.76 -3.85
N TRP A 93 17.71 -8.56 -5.12
CA TRP A 93 17.72 -7.26 -5.73
C TRP A 93 16.37 -6.95 -6.36
N ASP A 94 15.86 -5.77 -6.07
CA ASP A 94 14.60 -5.24 -6.56
C ASP A 94 14.76 -3.86 -7.19
N GLY A 95 13.67 -3.35 -7.77
CA GLY A 95 13.59 -1.99 -8.24
C GLY A 95 14.67 -1.63 -9.25
N TYR A 96 14.80 -2.38 -10.33
CA TYR A 96 15.88 -2.19 -11.30
C TYR A 96 17.29 -2.18 -10.67
N GLN A 97 17.51 -3.03 -9.67
CA GLN A 97 18.79 -3.17 -8.97
C GLN A 97 19.15 -1.96 -8.08
N MET A 98 18.14 -1.26 -7.57
CA MET A 98 18.34 -0.13 -6.66
C MET A 98 18.12 -0.48 -5.19
N ILE A 99 17.46 -1.60 -4.90
CA ILE A 99 17.19 -2.05 -3.54
C ILE A 99 17.89 -3.39 -3.35
N LEU A 100 18.80 -3.42 -2.39
CA LEU A 100 19.46 -4.63 -1.93
C LEU A 100 18.85 -5.10 -0.64
N THR A 101 18.24 -6.27 -0.66
CA THR A 101 17.77 -6.96 0.54
C THR A 101 18.76 -8.05 0.92
N ILE A 102 19.24 -8.02 2.15
CA ILE A 102 20.16 -9.01 2.74
C ILE A 102 19.36 -9.86 3.71
N VAL A 103 19.23 -11.13 3.39
CA VAL A 103 18.52 -12.13 4.19
C VAL A 103 19.55 -12.95 4.97
N SER A 104 19.44 -12.98 6.29
CA SER A 104 20.31 -13.78 7.14
C SER A 104 19.51 -14.41 8.29
N ASP A 105 19.59 -15.73 8.39
CA ASP A 105 19.02 -16.52 9.49
C ASP A 105 19.99 -16.65 10.67
N SER A 106 21.15 -15.98 10.61
CA SER A 106 22.25 -16.18 11.56
C SER A 106 22.67 -14.94 12.32
N LEU A 107 21.88 -13.86 12.31
CA LEU A 107 22.10 -12.74 13.21
C LEU A 107 21.83 -13.17 14.65
N GLU A 108 22.81 -12.96 15.52
CA GLU A 108 22.66 -13.26 16.95
C GLU A 108 21.94 -12.09 17.66
N PHE A 109 21.13 -12.42 18.66
CA PHE A 109 20.44 -11.42 19.48
C PHE A 109 21.44 -10.59 20.30
N GLU A 110 21.06 -9.38 20.67
CA GLU A 110 21.83 -8.46 21.52
C GLU A 110 23.29 -8.27 21.07
N THR A 111 23.55 -8.31 19.76
CA THR A 111 24.89 -8.28 19.15
C THR A 111 25.11 -7.03 18.32
N ASP A 112 26.29 -6.41 18.48
CA ASP A 112 26.68 -5.25 17.67
C ASP A 112 27.22 -5.72 16.32
N TYR A 113 26.65 -5.19 15.23
CA TYR A 113 27.05 -5.48 13.85
C TYR A 113 27.58 -4.23 13.15
N THR A 114 28.49 -4.47 12.23
CA THR A 114 28.95 -3.48 11.25
C THR A 114 28.79 -4.08 9.86
N LEU A 115 27.99 -3.45 9.03
CA LEU A 115 27.87 -3.74 7.62
C LEU A 115 28.72 -2.74 6.83
N THR A 116 29.53 -3.21 5.91
CA THR A 116 30.38 -2.37 5.07
C THR A 116 30.18 -2.73 3.61
N ILE A 117 29.99 -1.72 2.76
CA ILE A 117 30.12 -1.85 1.31
C ILE A 117 31.45 -1.19 0.96
N LEU A 118 32.37 -2.00 0.42
CA LEU A 118 33.70 -1.52 0.06
C LEU A 118 33.65 -0.59 -1.16
N ASP A 119 34.66 0.25 -1.32
CA ASP A 119 34.77 1.28 -2.34
C ASP A 119 34.94 0.73 -3.77
N GLU A 120 35.10 -0.59 -3.93
CA GLU A 120 35.09 -1.26 -5.24
C GLU A 120 33.65 -1.46 -5.80
N ALA A 121 32.60 -1.24 -5.01
CA ALA A 121 31.20 -1.35 -5.47
C ALA A 121 30.92 -0.33 -6.58
N GLN A 122 30.20 -0.77 -7.63
CA GLN A 122 29.93 0.03 -8.82
C GLN A 122 28.44 0.05 -9.17
N ASP A 123 28.02 1.11 -9.85
CA ASP A 123 26.73 1.13 -10.53
C ASP A 123 26.78 0.30 -11.84
N MET A 124 25.62 0.12 -12.48
CA MET A 124 25.52 -0.64 -13.73
C MET A 124 26.33 -0.04 -14.90
N TYR A 125 26.85 1.18 -14.75
CA TYR A 125 27.66 1.88 -15.75
C TYR A 125 29.16 1.87 -15.42
N GLY A 126 29.55 1.27 -14.27
CA GLY A 126 30.94 1.13 -13.83
C GLY A 126 31.47 2.31 -13.03
N HIS A 127 30.61 3.19 -12.50
CA HIS A 127 31.01 4.26 -11.59
C HIS A 127 31.07 3.72 -10.16
N TYR A 128 32.19 3.99 -9.48
CA TYR A 128 32.37 3.59 -8.09
C TYR A 128 31.47 4.37 -7.15
N ILE A 129 31.02 3.71 -6.10
CA ILE A 129 30.20 4.30 -5.03
C ILE A 129 30.94 5.46 -4.33
N ASP A 130 30.22 6.48 -3.90
CA ASP A 130 30.64 7.45 -2.89
C ASP A 130 30.10 6.96 -1.54
N GLY A 131 30.82 6.06 -0.92
CA GLY A 131 30.35 5.40 0.31
C GLY A 131 30.50 6.25 1.57
N ASP A 132 31.37 7.25 1.54
CA ASP A 132 31.58 8.19 2.66
C ASP A 132 30.89 9.55 2.46
N GLU A 133 30.08 9.67 1.40
CA GLU A 133 29.22 10.83 1.06
C GLU A 133 30.00 12.17 0.96
N ASN A 134 31.27 12.09 0.53
CA ASN A 134 32.10 13.29 0.36
C ASN A 134 31.95 13.97 -0.98
N GLY A 135 31.11 13.45 -1.89
CA GLY A 135 30.84 13.95 -3.25
C GLY A 135 31.83 13.43 -4.29
N ASN A 136 32.72 12.50 -3.94
CA ASN A 136 33.70 11.89 -4.86
C ASN A 136 33.53 10.38 -4.85
N SER A 137 33.73 9.74 -6.00
CA SER A 137 33.78 8.28 -6.08
C SER A 137 34.84 7.69 -5.15
N GLY A 138 34.48 6.63 -4.44
CA GLY A 138 35.33 5.90 -3.49
C GLY A 138 34.88 6.10 -2.05
N GLY A 139 35.63 5.55 -1.11
CA GLY A 139 35.23 5.48 0.29
C GLY A 139 34.24 4.33 0.55
N ASN A 140 34.39 3.71 1.71
CA ASN A 140 33.49 2.63 2.11
C ASN A 140 32.20 3.22 2.71
N PHE A 141 31.06 2.65 2.36
CA PHE A 141 29.85 2.84 3.15
C PHE A 141 29.92 1.96 4.40
N VAL A 142 29.59 2.49 5.56
CA VAL A 142 29.61 1.74 6.84
C VAL A 142 28.33 2.03 7.60
N LEU A 143 27.64 0.96 8.00
CA LEU A 143 26.44 0.98 8.82
C LEU A 143 26.70 0.22 10.11
N HIS A 144 26.42 0.87 11.24
CA HIS A 144 26.50 0.24 12.56
C HIS A 144 25.10 0.07 13.13
N PHE A 145 24.82 -1.11 13.64
CA PHE A 145 23.56 -1.39 14.33
C PHE A 145 23.77 -2.47 15.39
N ARG A 146 22.81 -2.59 16.29
CA ARG A 146 22.76 -3.64 17.30
C ARG A 146 21.44 -4.38 17.22
N THR A 147 21.48 -5.69 17.22
CA THR A 147 20.28 -6.51 17.29
C THR A 147 19.62 -6.45 18.66
N GLY A 148 18.30 -6.49 18.67
CA GLY A 148 17.48 -6.56 19.88
C GLY A 148 17.50 -7.92 20.58
N PRO A 149 16.77 -8.09 21.69
CA PRO A 149 16.56 -9.37 22.35
C PRO A 149 15.72 -10.31 21.48
N ALA A 150 15.71 -11.60 21.83
CA ALA A 150 14.82 -12.57 21.20
C ALA A 150 13.35 -12.14 21.37
N ASP A 151 12.59 -12.31 20.31
CA ASP A 151 11.15 -12.09 20.39
C ASP A 151 10.48 -13.16 21.25
N MET A 152 9.59 -12.71 22.14
CA MET A 152 8.81 -13.54 23.07
C MET A 152 7.31 -13.18 23.00
N VAL A 153 6.91 -12.38 22.02
CA VAL A 153 5.55 -11.87 21.87
C VAL A 153 4.91 -12.58 20.67
N ALA A 154 3.70 -13.04 20.83
CA ALA A 154 2.97 -13.64 19.73
C ALA A 154 2.42 -12.56 18.79
N PRO A 155 2.32 -12.83 17.48
CA PRO A 155 1.79 -11.89 16.52
C PRO A 155 0.35 -11.49 16.87
N TYR A 156 0.01 -10.22 16.67
CA TYR A 156 -1.34 -9.74 16.87
C TYR A 156 -1.84 -8.97 15.64
N ILE A 157 -3.16 -8.96 15.46
CA ILE A 157 -3.82 -8.34 14.32
C ILE A 157 -3.82 -6.82 14.51
N VAL A 158 -3.26 -6.10 13.53
CA VAL A 158 -3.23 -4.62 13.51
C VAL A 158 -4.25 -4.01 12.56
N PHE A 159 -4.70 -4.78 11.55
CA PHE A 159 -5.64 -4.28 10.55
C PHE A 159 -6.46 -5.44 9.97
N ILE A 160 -7.72 -5.18 9.62
CA ILE A 160 -8.62 -6.13 8.96
C ILE A 160 -9.46 -5.43 7.89
N LEU A 161 -9.66 -6.13 6.77
CA LEU A 161 -10.64 -5.80 5.74
C LEU A 161 -11.48 -7.02 5.40
N PRO A 162 -12.79 -6.87 5.18
CA PRO A 162 -13.60 -5.71 5.56
C PRO A 162 -13.53 -5.43 7.06
N PRO A 163 -13.69 -4.17 7.51
CA PRO A 163 -13.74 -3.86 8.93
C PRO A 163 -14.82 -4.69 9.65
N ASN A 164 -14.60 -5.03 10.92
CA ASN A 164 -15.57 -5.79 11.68
C ASN A 164 -16.92 -5.06 11.71
N VAL A 165 -18.01 -5.79 11.45
CA VAL A 165 -19.41 -5.33 11.29
C VAL A 165 -19.63 -4.35 10.13
N ALA A 166 -18.74 -4.32 9.15
CA ALA A 166 -18.92 -3.55 7.94
C ALA A 166 -20.24 -3.91 7.23
N GLN A 167 -20.88 -2.92 6.64
CA GLN A 167 -22.12 -3.06 5.88
C GLN A 167 -21.84 -2.69 4.42
N ASP A 168 -22.72 -3.13 3.52
CA ASP A 168 -22.64 -2.81 2.10
C ASP A 168 -21.30 -3.20 1.44
N VAL A 169 -20.67 -4.26 1.98
CA VAL A 169 -19.43 -4.81 1.41
C VAL A 169 -19.73 -5.40 0.03
N GLU A 170 -18.85 -5.17 -0.92
CA GLU A 170 -19.00 -5.77 -2.24
C GLU A 170 -19.07 -7.30 -2.19
N ILE A 171 -19.69 -7.90 -3.21
CA ILE A 171 -19.92 -9.35 -3.23
C ILE A 171 -18.68 -10.17 -3.61
N MET A 172 -17.59 -9.53 -4.00
CA MET A 172 -16.30 -10.15 -4.27
C MET A 172 -15.19 -9.42 -3.49
N PRO A 173 -15.24 -9.47 -2.14
CA PRO A 173 -14.30 -8.74 -1.32
C PRO A 173 -12.96 -9.46 -1.21
N ILE A 174 -11.87 -8.73 -1.08
CA ILE A 174 -10.62 -9.27 -0.56
C ILE A 174 -10.70 -9.21 0.97
N ILE A 175 -10.52 -10.34 1.63
CA ILE A 175 -10.35 -10.36 3.08
C ILE A 175 -8.87 -10.17 3.37
N ASN A 176 -8.49 -9.10 4.05
CA ASN A 176 -7.10 -8.82 4.40
C ASN A 176 -6.94 -8.75 5.91
N ILE A 177 -6.03 -9.55 6.47
CA ILE A 177 -5.68 -9.56 7.90
C ILE A 177 -4.19 -9.28 8.00
N GLN A 178 -3.85 -8.12 8.55
CA GLN A 178 -2.47 -7.69 8.74
C GLN A 178 -2.05 -7.89 10.20
N PHE A 179 -0.82 -8.38 10.35
CA PHE A 179 -0.16 -8.62 11.63
C PHE A 179 0.94 -7.57 11.86
N ASP A 180 1.27 -7.34 13.11
CA ASP A 180 2.33 -6.42 13.53
C ASP A 180 3.74 -6.90 13.19
N GLU A 181 3.87 -8.22 12.90
CA GLU A 181 5.13 -8.88 12.59
C GLU A 181 4.97 -9.97 11.52
N LEU A 182 6.08 -10.60 11.12
CA LEU A 182 6.09 -11.68 10.14
C LEU A 182 5.60 -12.99 10.76
N LEU A 183 4.76 -13.71 10.01
CA LEU A 183 4.35 -15.05 10.37
C LEU A 183 5.36 -16.08 9.85
N ASN A 184 5.37 -17.25 10.48
CA ASN A 184 6.11 -18.40 10.01
C ASN A 184 5.48 -18.94 8.71
N THR A 185 6.16 -18.75 7.58
CA THR A 185 5.66 -19.13 6.25
C THR A 185 5.81 -20.63 5.93
N GLU A 186 6.50 -21.40 6.79
CA GLU A 186 6.56 -22.85 6.64
C GLU A 186 5.24 -23.55 7.04
N ILE A 187 4.31 -22.78 7.61
CA ILE A 187 3.01 -23.28 8.08
C ILE A 187 1.97 -23.10 6.95
N ASP A 188 1.24 -24.19 6.65
CA ASP A 188 0.04 -24.10 5.84
C ASP A 188 -1.01 -23.21 6.54
N LEU A 189 -1.41 -22.10 5.90
CA LEU A 189 -2.36 -21.14 6.45
C LEU A 189 -3.82 -21.63 6.37
N SER A 190 -4.10 -22.58 5.49
CA SER A 190 -5.47 -23.05 5.21
C SER A 190 -6.22 -23.59 6.42
N PRO A 191 -5.59 -24.19 7.45
CA PRO A 191 -6.30 -24.63 8.64
C PRO A 191 -6.69 -23.50 9.60
N TYR A 192 -6.13 -22.30 9.43
CA TYR A 192 -6.26 -21.23 10.42
C TYR A 192 -7.21 -20.12 10.01
N LEU A 193 -7.51 -19.95 8.72
CA LEU A 193 -8.38 -18.90 8.23
C LEU A 193 -9.55 -19.47 7.44
N PHE A 194 -10.76 -19.10 7.81
CA PHE A 194 -12.00 -19.51 7.17
C PHE A 194 -12.92 -18.32 6.96
N LEU A 195 -13.54 -18.28 5.80
CA LEU A 195 -14.69 -17.43 5.53
C LEU A 195 -15.95 -18.32 5.51
N GLU A 196 -16.95 -17.99 6.31
CA GLU A 196 -18.21 -18.73 6.34
C GLU A 196 -19.41 -17.80 6.20
N ARG A 197 -20.47 -18.29 5.61
CA ARG A 197 -21.78 -17.62 5.63
C ARG A 197 -22.43 -17.83 6.99
N PHE A 198 -22.85 -16.76 7.64
CA PHE A 198 -23.36 -16.81 9.01
C PHE A 198 -24.66 -17.63 9.14
N GLN A 199 -25.54 -17.60 8.12
CA GLN A 199 -26.87 -18.19 8.19
C GLN A 199 -26.87 -19.71 8.33
N ASP A 200 -25.98 -20.40 7.62
CA ASP A 200 -25.94 -21.86 7.53
C ASP A 200 -24.58 -22.48 7.84
N HIS A 201 -23.60 -21.64 8.16
CA HIS A 201 -22.20 -22.02 8.41
C HIS A 201 -21.53 -22.71 7.22
N SER A 202 -22.01 -22.46 6.00
CA SER A 202 -21.34 -22.95 4.81
C SER A 202 -20.02 -22.21 4.61
N GLU A 203 -18.96 -22.97 4.38
CA GLU A 203 -17.65 -22.44 4.05
C GLU A 203 -17.70 -21.79 2.66
N VAL A 204 -17.09 -20.62 2.54
CA VAL A 204 -16.79 -19.98 1.26
C VAL A 204 -15.43 -20.46 0.81
N LEU A 205 -15.33 -21.01 -0.39
CA LEU A 205 -14.06 -21.46 -0.96
C LEU A 205 -13.30 -20.28 -1.54
N GLY A 206 -11.96 -20.35 -1.53
CA GLY A 206 -11.10 -19.29 -2.05
C GLY A 206 -9.62 -19.60 -1.87
N GLU A 207 -8.78 -18.70 -2.36
CA GLU A 207 -7.33 -18.81 -2.30
C GLU A 207 -6.73 -17.87 -1.26
N PHE A 208 -5.58 -18.27 -0.71
CA PHE A 208 -4.82 -17.47 0.25
C PHE A 208 -3.51 -17.00 -0.37
N ALA A 209 -3.16 -15.77 -0.10
CA ALA A 209 -1.82 -15.27 -0.33
C ALA A 209 -1.28 -14.62 0.95
N TYR A 210 -0.01 -14.87 1.25
CA TYR A 210 0.70 -14.25 2.35
C TYR A 210 1.75 -13.28 1.79
N TYR A 211 1.74 -12.07 2.30
CA TYR A 211 2.64 -11.01 1.86
C TYR A 211 3.48 -10.50 3.03
N PRO A 212 4.78 -10.80 3.05
CA PRO A 212 5.73 -10.19 3.97
C PRO A 212 6.16 -8.83 3.42
N VAL A 213 5.90 -7.74 4.15
CA VAL A 213 6.26 -6.37 3.74
C VAL A 213 6.78 -5.61 4.95
N TYR A 214 8.00 -5.10 4.87
CA TYR A 214 8.65 -4.26 5.90
C TYR A 214 8.52 -4.81 7.33
N GLY A 215 8.85 -6.10 7.52
CA GLY A 215 8.80 -6.75 8.84
C GLY A 215 7.39 -7.07 9.35
N ARG A 216 6.36 -6.89 8.54
CA ARG A 216 4.96 -7.20 8.85
C ARG A 216 4.41 -8.26 7.90
N GLY A 217 3.43 -9.01 8.36
CA GLY A 217 2.74 -10.02 7.56
C GLY A 217 1.30 -9.62 7.25
N SER A 218 0.86 -9.88 6.03
CA SER A 218 -0.54 -9.73 5.62
C SER A 218 -1.03 -11.02 4.98
N ILE A 219 -2.16 -11.56 5.43
CA ILE A 219 -2.86 -12.66 4.77
C ILE A 219 -4.03 -12.06 4.01
N CYS A 220 -4.06 -12.24 2.69
CA CYS A 220 -5.22 -11.95 1.87
C CYS A 220 -5.93 -13.24 1.49
N TYR A 221 -7.26 -13.25 1.59
CA TYR A 221 -8.12 -14.32 1.12
C TYR A 221 -9.02 -13.81 0.01
N PHE A 222 -9.05 -14.57 -1.08
CA PHE A 222 -9.77 -14.25 -2.32
C PHE A 222 -10.86 -15.29 -2.53
N PRO A 223 -12.15 -14.97 -2.40
CA PRO A 223 -13.23 -15.90 -2.68
C PRO A 223 -13.23 -16.35 -4.15
N ASP A 224 -13.47 -17.63 -4.41
CA ASP A 224 -13.55 -18.18 -5.77
C ASP A 224 -14.80 -17.70 -6.53
N GLU A 225 -15.87 -17.37 -5.81
CA GLU A 225 -17.17 -16.98 -6.36
C GLU A 225 -17.76 -15.78 -5.62
N ASN A 226 -18.64 -15.07 -6.29
CA ASN A 226 -19.38 -13.96 -5.69
C ASN A 226 -20.15 -14.44 -4.46
N LEU A 227 -20.03 -13.69 -3.38
CA LEU A 227 -20.83 -13.86 -2.18
C LEU A 227 -22.30 -13.52 -2.45
N TYR A 228 -23.22 -14.12 -1.69
CA TYR A 228 -24.64 -13.76 -1.80
C TYR A 228 -24.89 -12.33 -1.30
N PRO A 229 -25.70 -11.52 -1.98
CA PRO A 229 -26.02 -10.16 -1.55
C PRO A 229 -26.89 -10.16 -0.27
N ASN A 230 -26.76 -9.11 0.55
CA ASN A 230 -27.46 -8.91 1.82
C ASN A 230 -27.23 -10.01 2.88
N GLU A 231 -26.18 -10.78 2.75
CA GLU A 231 -25.87 -11.85 3.67
C GLU A 231 -24.72 -11.47 4.60
N VAL A 232 -24.76 -12.02 5.80
CA VAL A 232 -23.67 -11.85 6.77
C VAL A 232 -22.66 -12.96 6.61
N TYR A 233 -21.40 -12.58 6.56
CA TYR A 233 -20.25 -13.48 6.52
C TYR A 233 -19.38 -13.27 7.75
N VAL A 234 -18.69 -14.34 8.15
CA VAL A 234 -17.79 -14.32 9.30
C VAL A 234 -16.43 -14.86 8.86
N THR A 235 -15.43 -14.03 9.01
CA THR A 235 -14.03 -14.45 8.90
C THR A 235 -13.58 -14.96 10.25
N ARG A 236 -13.07 -16.19 10.29
CA ARG A 236 -12.55 -16.82 11.50
C ARG A 236 -11.05 -17.05 11.35
N LEU A 237 -10.30 -16.53 12.31
CA LEU A 237 -8.88 -16.83 12.47
C LEU A 237 -8.74 -17.71 13.72
N PHE A 238 -8.28 -18.94 13.54
CA PHE A 238 -8.06 -19.87 14.63
C PHE A 238 -6.69 -19.68 15.27
N SER A 239 -6.61 -20.00 16.56
CA SER A 239 -5.36 -20.05 17.30
C SER A 239 -4.40 -21.08 16.68
N GLY A 240 -3.10 -20.84 16.83
CA GLY A 240 -2.06 -21.73 16.33
C GLY A 240 -1.15 -21.14 15.26
N LEU A 241 -1.50 -20.00 14.67
CA LEU A 241 -0.57 -19.24 13.85
C LEU A 241 0.59 -18.78 14.70
N MET A 242 1.80 -18.90 14.17
CA MET A 242 3.05 -18.59 14.84
C MET A 242 3.83 -17.55 14.04
N ASP A 243 4.64 -16.76 14.75
CA ASP A 243 5.71 -15.97 14.15
C ASP A 243 6.92 -16.87 13.80
N GLN A 244 8.01 -16.25 13.36
CA GLN A 244 9.27 -16.94 13.02
C GLN A 244 9.99 -17.50 14.26
N PHE A 245 9.60 -17.11 15.48
CA PHE A 245 10.15 -17.56 16.75
C PHE A 245 9.29 -18.59 17.47
N ASN A 246 8.20 -19.02 16.82
CA ASN A 246 7.21 -19.95 17.36
C ASN A 246 6.38 -19.37 18.53
N ASN A 247 6.31 -18.05 18.66
CA ASN A 247 5.32 -17.44 19.53
C ASN A 247 3.95 -17.55 18.86
N MET A 248 2.99 -18.12 19.56
CA MET A 248 1.72 -18.58 18.96
C MET A 248 0.55 -17.70 19.35
N ILE A 249 -0.31 -17.37 18.41
CA ILE A 249 -1.63 -16.82 18.68
C ILE A 249 -2.45 -17.85 19.45
N GLU A 250 -2.76 -17.57 20.72
CA GLU A 250 -3.42 -18.52 21.62
C GLU A 250 -4.95 -18.51 21.51
N ILE A 251 -5.53 -17.45 20.94
CA ILE A 251 -6.97 -17.23 20.91
C ILE A 251 -7.52 -17.15 19.49
N ASN A 252 -8.75 -17.62 19.32
CA ASN A 252 -9.47 -17.48 18.06
C ASN A 252 -10.01 -16.03 17.92
N HIS A 253 -9.94 -15.51 16.71
CA HIS A 253 -10.55 -14.25 16.33
C HIS A 253 -11.72 -14.47 15.36
N SER A 254 -12.71 -13.59 15.39
CA SER A 254 -13.84 -13.61 14.45
C SER A 254 -14.22 -12.18 14.08
N PHE A 255 -14.39 -11.95 12.79
CA PHE A 255 -14.83 -10.68 12.24
C PHE A 255 -16.02 -10.95 11.33
N SER A 256 -17.02 -10.08 11.37
CA SER A 256 -18.19 -10.22 10.52
C SER A 256 -18.36 -9.02 9.61
N PHE A 257 -18.97 -9.22 8.47
CA PHE A 257 -19.41 -8.16 7.57
C PHE A 257 -20.70 -8.58 6.88
N GLN A 258 -21.43 -7.62 6.35
CA GLN A 258 -22.62 -7.86 5.53
C GLN A 258 -22.36 -7.37 4.12
N THR A 259 -22.66 -8.21 3.14
CA THR A 259 -22.61 -7.81 1.73
C THR A 259 -23.75 -6.85 1.39
N GLY A 260 -23.49 -5.98 0.42
CA GLY A 260 -24.50 -5.07 -0.11
C GLY A 260 -25.60 -5.77 -0.91
N ASN A 261 -26.58 -5.00 -1.34
CA ASN A 261 -27.80 -5.49 -2.01
C ASN A 261 -27.64 -5.71 -3.53
N MET A 262 -26.46 -5.53 -4.14
CA MET A 262 -26.41 -5.27 -5.57
C MET A 262 -25.58 -6.24 -6.40
N ASP A 263 -26.15 -6.62 -7.56
CA ASP A 263 -25.36 -6.95 -8.74
C ASP A 263 -24.74 -5.63 -9.25
N ILE A 264 -23.48 -5.41 -9.00
CA ILE A 264 -22.74 -4.24 -9.48
C ILE A 264 -22.40 -4.48 -10.95
N ALA A 265 -22.89 -3.63 -11.85
CA ALA A 265 -22.44 -3.67 -13.25
C ALA A 265 -21.04 -3.06 -13.33
N ILE A 266 -20.06 -3.89 -13.61
CA ILE A 266 -18.65 -3.51 -13.76
C ILE A 266 -18.39 -3.18 -15.23
N THR A 267 -17.76 -2.02 -15.48
CA THR A 267 -17.16 -1.68 -16.76
C THR A 267 -15.66 -1.60 -16.58
N GLU A 268 -14.93 -2.54 -17.14
CA GLU A 268 -13.47 -2.57 -17.10
C GLU A 268 -12.89 -1.36 -17.85
N ILE A 269 -11.92 -0.71 -17.25
CA ILE A 269 -11.06 0.28 -17.91
C ILE A 269 -9.80 -0.42 -18.40
N ASP A 270 -9.04 -1.02 -17.48
CA ASP A 270 -7.84 -1.80 -17.80
C ASP A 270 -7.57 -2.82 -16.68
N ASN A 271 -7.55 -4.09 -17.04
CA ASN A 271 -7.23 -5.19 -16.13
C ASN A 271 -5.74 -5.53 -16.10
N LEU A 272 -4.91 -4.74 -16.76
CA LEU A 272 -3.43 -4.85 -16.80
C LEU A 272 -2.89 -6.18 -17.35
N GLU A 273 -3.73 -7.03 -17.95
CA GLU A 273 -3.31 -8.29 -18.57
C GLU A 273 -2.66 -8.09 -19.96
N GLY A 274 -2.72 -6.87 -20.48
CA GLY A 274 -2.07 -6.47 -21.73
C GLY A 274 -0.63 -6.01 -21.54
N ASN A 275 -0.01 -5.54 -22.64
CA ASN A 275 1.27 -4.87 -22.56
C ASN A 275 1.08 -3.43 -22.05
N MET A 276 1.53 -3.13 -20.86
CA MET A 276 1.38 -1.81 -20.23
C MET A 276 2.01 -0.69 -21.06
N ASP A 277 3.15 -0.93 -21.70
CA ASP A 277 3.85 0.08 -22.51
C ASP A 277 3.02 0.58 -23.70
N ASP A 278 1.98 -0.14 -24.12
CA ASP A 278 1.11 0.29 -25.20
C ASP A 278 0.17 1.44 -24.77
N TYR A 279 -0.11 1.57 -23.48
CA TYR A 279 -1.12 2.51 -22.98
C TYR A 279 -0.66 3.40 -21.85
N TRP A 280 0.27 2.95 -21.01
CA TRP A 280 0.70 3.66 -19.81
C TRP A 280 2.04 4.35 -20.00
N TRP A 281 2.15 5.55 -19.48
CA TRP A 281 3.42 6.28 -19.47
C TRP A 281 4.11 6.12 -18.13
N ALA A 282 5.40 5.82 -18.21
CA ALA A 282 6.26 5.80 -17.01
C ALA A 282 6.15 7.13 -16.24
N PRO A 283 6.25 7.10 -14.91
CA PRO A 283 6.10 8.29 -14.05
C PRO A 283 6.90 9.50 -14.52
N GLN A 284 8.15 9.28 -14.96
CA GLN A 284 9.07 10.33 -15.40
C GLN A 284 8.65 10.97 -16.73
N SER A 285 7.83 10.30 -17.53
CA SER A 285 7.35 10.80 -18.83
C SER A 285 6.19 11.79 -18.67
N SER A 286 5.60 11.90 -17.49
CA SER A 286 4.54 12.88 -17.20
C SER A 286 5.14 14.23 -16.84
N GLY A 287 4.74 15.28 -17.56
CA GLY A 287 5.17 16.66 -17.24
C GLY A 287 4.64 17.21 -15.91
N SER A 288 3.77 16.48 -15.22
CA SER A 288 3.24 16.84 -13.88
C SER A 288 3.96 16.13 -12.74
N THR A 289 4.81 15.15 -13.03
CA THR A 289 5.59 14.46 -12.00
C THR A 289 6.71 15.37 -11.51
N ILE A 290 6.76 15.62 -10.19
CA ILE A 290 7.71 16.51 -9.52
C ILE A 290 8.10 15.97 -8.15
N GLY A 291 9.23 16.44 -7.62
CA GLY A 291 9.67 16.12 -6.25
C GLY A 291 10.07 14.65 -6.08
N ILE A 292 10.52 14.00 -7.14
CA ILE A 292 10.93 12.59 -7.12
C ILE A 292 12.45 12.42 -7.22
N ILE A 293 12.92 11.31 -6.73
CA ILE A 293 14.24 10.77 -7.07
C ILE A 293 14.04 9.94 -8.33
N THR A 294 14.45 10.47 -9.48
CA THR A 294 14.14 9.89 -10.80
C THR A 294 14.58 8.43 -10.90
N ASP A 295 15.80 8.13 -10.42
CA ASP A 295 16.38 6.79 -10.50
C ASP A 295 15.71 5.79 -9.51
N SER A 296 14.98 6.29 -8.52
CA SER A 296 14.20 5.50 -7.54
C SER A 296 12.70 5.48 -7.84
N THR A 297 12.30 5.95 -9.02
CA THR A 297 10.89 5.99 -9.40
C THR A 297 10.71 5.27 -10.74
N TRP A 298 9.93 4.20 -10.75
CA TRP A 298 9.73 3.35 -11.93
C TRP A 298 8.30 2.79 -11.98
N MET A 299 7.98 2.19 -13.13
CA MET A 299 6.77 1.42 -13.37
C MET A 299 7.13 0.17 -14.16
N GLN A 300 6.63 -0.99 -13.76
CA GLN A 300 6.83 -2.24 -14.48
C GLN A 300 5.68 -3.22 -14.23
N PRO A 301 5.49 -4.22 -15.11
CA PRO A 301 4.57 -5.33 -14.83
C PRO A 301 5.16 -6.24 -13.76
N ASP A 302 4.31 -6.74 -12.87
CA ASP A 302 4.65 -7.75 -11.87
C ASP A 302 3.73 -8.96 -11.99
N THR A 303 4.26 -10.16 -11.68
CA THR A 303 3.54 -11.44 -11.72
C THR A 303 3.57 -12.18 -10.39
N GLN A 304 4.16 -11.57 -9.36
CA GLN A 304 4.30 -12.16 -8.03
C GLN A 304 3.27 -11.59 -7.06
N ILE A 305 3.06 -10.29 -7.12
CA ILE A 305 2.08 -9.57 -6.29
C ILE A 305 0.88 -9.23 -7.18
N VAL A 306 0.01 -10.21 -7.40
CA VAL A 306 -1.19 -10.04 -8.22
C VAL A 306 -2.44 -10.18 -7.37
N SER A 307 -3.52 -9.50 -7.76
CA SER A 307 -4.86 -9.77 -7.22
C SER A 307 -5.32 -11.12 -7.77
N LEU A 308 -5.59 -12.09 -6.91
CA LEU A 308 -6.08 -13.40 -7.35
C LEU A 308 -7.58 -13.38 -7.74
N LEU A 309 -8.21 -12.22 -7.72
CA LEU A 309 -9.57 -12.05 -8.23
C LEU A 309 -9.58 -12.00 -9.77
N TYR A 310 -10.67 -12.45 -10.37
CA TYR A 310 -10.91 -12.34 -11.82
C TYR A 310 -9.83 -12.98 -12.71
N GLU A 311 -9.12 -14.01 -12.21
CA GLU A 311 -8.05 -14.70 -12.94
C GLU A 311 -6.89 -13.76 -13.37
N SER A 312 -6.60 -12.72 -12.57
CA SER A 312 -5.49 -11.81 -12.84
C SER A 312 -4.14 -12.53 -12.77
N ASN A 313 -3.26 -12.23 -13.71
CA ASN A 313 -1.90 -12.77 -13.80
C ASN A 313 -0.83 -11.68 -13.73
N HIS A 314 -1.23 -10.42 -13.86
CA HIS A 314 -0.33 -9.27 -13.85
C HIS A 314 -0.90 -8.14 -13.00
N SER A 315 0.00 -7.43 -12.35
CA SER A 315 -0.30 -6.13 -11.74
C SER A 315 0.71 -5.09 -12.22
N MET A 316 0.44 -3.83 -11.96
CA MET A 316 1.37 -2.73 -12.21
C MET A 316 2.13 -2.42 -10.93
N GLU A 317 3.43 -2.69 -10.89
CA GLU A 317 4.33 -2.25 -9.83
C GLU A 317 4.75 -0.80 -10.05
N ILE A 318 4.62 0.03 -9.03
CA ILE A 318 5.14 1.39 -8.96
C ILE A 318 6.10 1.48 -7.80
N GLY A 319 7.40 1.59 -8.10
CA GLY A 319 8.40 2.02 -7.13
C GLY A 319 8.48 3.54 -7.10
N TYR A 320 8.71 4.11 -5.93
CA TYR A 320 8.85 5.55 -5.80
C TYR A 320 9.92 5.95 -4.78
N GLY A 321 10.57 7.07 -5.06
CA GLY A 321 11.47 7.75 -4.15
C GLY A 321 11.19 9.25 -4.15
N TRP A 322 11.00 9.85 -2.97
CA TRP A 322 10.69 11.25 -2.81
C TRP A 322 11.93 12.08 -2.53
N ASN A 323 12.15 13.15 -3.28
CA ASN A 323 13.22 14.11 -3.00
C ASN A 323 12.76 15.06 -1.89
N LEU A 324 13.17 14.78 -0.65
CA LEU A 324 12.75 15.58 0.52
C LEU A 324 13.32 17.01 0.54
N SER A 325 14.22 17.35 -0.40
CA SER A 325 14.69 18.73 -0.58
C SER A 325 13.71 19.61 -1.34
N ASP A 326 12.71 19.01 -1.99
CA ASP A 326 11.66 19.71 -2.71
C ASP A 326 10.54 20.15 -1.73
N ASN A 327 9.62 20.98 -2.22
CA ASN A 327 8.49 21.47 -1.42
C ASN A 327 7.15 20.90 -1.90
N GLU A 328 7.15 20.20 -3.00
CA GLU A 328 5.97 19.62 -3.64
C GLU A 328 6.34 18.27 -4.21
N TRP A 329 5.46 17.29 -4.07
CA TRP A 329 5.68 15.91 -4.49
C TRP A 329 4.45 15.40 -5.21
N LEU A 330 4.63 14.94 -6.43
CA LEU A 330 3.58 14.33 -7.23
C LEU A 330 4.18 13.34 -8.22
N ILE A 331 3.71 12.11 -8.18
CA ILE A 331 3.85 11.16 -9.28
C ILE A 331 2.51 11.10 -10.00
N ARG A 332 2.52 11.22 -11.33
CA ARG A 332 1.37 10.98 -12.18
C ARG A 332 1.68 9.88 -13.15
N VAL A 333 0.94 8.78 -13.05
CA VAL A 333 1.01 7.67 -14.01
C VAL A 333 -0.18 7.81 -14.95
N TYR A 334 0.13 8.15 -16.20
CA TYR A 334 -0.83 8.61 -17.19
C TYR A 334 -1.24 7.50 -18.16
N LEU A 335 -2.55 7.37 -18.38
CA LEU A 335 -3.11 6.49 -19.40
C LEU A 335 -3.19 7.24 -20.74
N SER A 336 -2.27 6.96 -21.66
CA SER A 336 -2.04 7.79 -22.86
C SER A 336 -3.06 7.64 -23.98
N GLY A 337 -3.75 6.52 -24.06
CA GLY A 337 -4.70 6.29 -25.16
C GLY A 337 -5.08 4.83 -25.34
N GLY A 338 -5.69 4.51 -26.48
CA GLY A 338 -6.14 3.16 -26.80
C GLY A 338 -7.47 2.80 -26.14
N ALA A 339 -7.86 1.52 -26.23
CA ALA A 339 -9.16 1.04 -25.76
C ALA A 339 -9.44 1.35 -24.28
N PRO A 340 -8.47 1.23 -23.35
CA PRO A 340 -8.69 1.60 -21.95
C PRO A 340 -9.13 3.06 -21.78
N ARG A 341 -8.54 4.00 -22.52
CA ARG A 341 -8.87 5.43 -22.44
C ARG A 341 -10.18 5.79 -23.13
N ASP A 342 -10.69 4.94 -24.02
CA ASP A 342 -11.95 5.18 -24.73
C ASP A 342 -13.18 4.87 -23.88
N VAL A 343 -13.02 4.25 -22.71
CA VAL A 343 -14.10 4.02 -21.74
C VAL A 343 -14.57 5.36 -21.17
N THR A 344 -15.84 5.66 -21.37
CA THR A 344 -16.45 6.92 -20.91
C THR A 344 -17.57 6.68 -19.91
N PHE A 345 -17.72 7.60 -18.97
CA PHE A 345 -18.69 7.54 -17.88
C PHE A 345 -19.14 8.95 -17.47
N ASN A 346 -19.93 9.06 -16.44
CA ASN A 346 -20.35 10.31 -15.81
C ASN A 346 -20.18 10.22 -14.28
N ASP A 347 -20.48 11.31 -13.58
CA ASP A 347 -20.34 11.46 -12.13
C ASP A 347 -21.25 10.57 -11.26
N SER A 348 -22.27 9.92 -11.87
CA SER A 348 -23.11 8.96 -11.15
C SER A 348 -22.47 7.58 -10.95
N LYS A 349 -21.19 7.46 -11.24
CA LYS A 349 -20.42 6.21 -11.17
C LYS A 349 -19.39 6.25 -10.04
N THR A 350 -18.95 5.06 -9.66
CA THR A 350 -17.79 4.91 -8.76
C THR A 350 -16.61 4.39 -9.56
N MET A 351 -15.47 5.06 -9.44
CA MET A 351 -14.20 4.57 -9.97
C MET A 351 -13.52 3.70 -8.92
N GLN A 352 -12.96 2.58 -9.35
CA GLN A 352 -12.30 1.61 -8.48
C GLN A 352 -10.99 1.11 -9.07
N ALA A 353 -10.08 0.73 -8.18
CA ALA A 353 -8.92 -0.11 -8.48
C ALA A 353 -8.51 -0.90 -7.24
N TYR A 354 -7.97 -2.09 -7.43
CA TYR A 354 -7.28 -2.79 -6.35
C TYR A 354 -5.89 -2.23 -6.19
N VAL A 355 -5.54 -1.85 -4.97
CA VAL A 355 -4.22 -1.32 -4.63
C VAL A 355 -3.62 -2.17 -3.53
N PHE A 356 -2.45 -2.73 -3.81
CA PHE A 356 -1.62 -3.35 -2.81
C PHE A 356 -0.80 -2.24 -2.14
N GLY A 357 -1.12 -1.97 -0.89
CA GLY A 357 -0.46 -0.95 -0.08
C GLY A 357 0.83 -1.47 0.56
N ASP A 358 1.77 -0.58 0.74
CA ASP A 358 3.05 -0.80 1.41
C ASP A 358 3.08 -0.30 2.87
N GLY A 359 1.97 0.25 3.35
CA GLY A 359 1.89 0.81 4.70
C GLY A 359 2.66 2.12 4.89
N SER A 360 3.10 2.75 3.80
CA SER A 360 3.95 3.94 3.82
C SER A 360 3.29 5.21 4.40
N GLY A 361 1.97 5.27 4.41
CA GLY A 361 1.21 6.47 4.77
C GLY A 361 1.23 7.59 3.73
N ASN A 362 1.83 7.36 2.56
CA ASN A 362 1.80 8.26 1.41
C ASN A 362 0.41 8.29 0.77
N GLY A 363 0.14 9.27 -0.09
CA GLY A 363 -1.19 9.44 -0.66
C GLY A 363 -1.34 8.79 -2.04
N PHE A 364 -2.48 8.17 -2.31
CA PHE A 364 -2.95 7.71 -3.62
C PHE A 364 -4.22 8.44 -4.01
N ARG A 365 -4.44 8.75 -5.29
CA ARG A 365 -5.73 9.24 -5.80
C ARG A 365 -5.92 8.97 -7.29
N PHE A 366 -7.18 9.01 -7.73
CA PHE A 366 -7.58 8.96 -9.12
C PHE A 366 -7.62 10.34 -9.78
N CYS A 367 -7.46 10.38 -11.11
CA CYS A 367 -7.65 11.56 -11.93
C CYS A 367 -8.47 11.22 -13.17
N VAL A 368 -9.39 12.08 -13.53
CA VAL A 368 -10.25 11.97 -14.72
C VAL A 368 -10.15 13.20 -15.60
N ASP A 369 -10.30 13.01 -16.92
CA ASP A 369 -10.67 14.08 -17.84
C ASP A 369 -12.19 14.22 -17.83
N ASP A 370 -12.71 15.40 -17.54
CA ASP A 370 -14.14 15.68 -17.59
C ASP A 370 -14.54 16.54 -18.80
N ASN A 371 -15.84 16.76 -18.97
CA ASN A 371 -16.45 17.63 -19.98
C ASN A 371 -15.98 17.36 -21.43
N LEU A 372 -15.80 16.08 -21.77
CA LEU A 372 -15.42 15.66 -23.13
C LEU A 372 -16.44 16.11 -24.17
N PRO A 373 -16.03 16.46 -25.42
CA PRO A 373 -14.67 16.28 -25.98
C PRO A 373 -13.70 17.45 -25.73
N THR A 374 -14.05 18.41 -24.89
CA THR A 374 -13.18 19.53 -24.57
C THR A 374 -12.02 19.04 -23.71
N THR A 375 -10.78 19.31 -24.13
CA THR A 375 -9.59 18.99 -23.36
C THR A 375 -8.85 20.26 -22.98
N SER A 376 -8.76 20.54 -21.70
CA SER A 376 -7.95 21.64 -21.16
C SER A 376 -7.44 21.22 -19.76
N SER A 377 -6.43 21.91 -19.24
CA SER A 377 -5.95 21.63 -17.88
C SER A 377 -7.04 21.82 -16.80
N SER A 378 -8.06 22.65 -17.08
CA SER A 378 -9.21 22.83 -16.19
C SER A 378 -10.22 21.69 -16.22
N ASN A 379 -9.99 20.68 -17.04
CA ASN A 379 -10.82 19.47 -17.17
C ASN A 379 -10.17 18.24 -16.52
N HIS A 380 -9.13 18.44 -15.71
CA HIS A 380 -8.49 17.35 -14.95
C HIS A 380 -8.96 17.42 -13.50
N GLU A 381 -9.94 16.61 -13.16
CA GLU A 381 -10.46 16.50 -11.81
C GLU A 381 -9.87 15.29 -11.09
N VAL A 382 -9.73 15.36 -9.78
CA VAL A 382 -9.11 14.32 -8.97
C VAL A 382 -9.98 13.92 -7.79
N SER A 383 -9.85 12.69 -7.35
CA SER A 383 -10.45 12.23 -6.09
C SER A 383 -9.77 12.91 -4.88
N PRO A 384 -10.37 12.86 -3.69
CA PRO A 384 -9.63 13.04 -2.45
C PRO A 384 -8.41 12.11 -2.37
N TRP A 385 -7.42 12.45 -1.54
CA TRP A 385 -6.29 11.58 -1.26
C TRP A 385 -6.69 10.43 -0.33
N TYR A 386 -6.27 9.20 -0.69
CA TYR A 386 -6.38 8.01 0.13
C TYR A 386 -5.01 7.71 0.73
N PRO A 387 -4.82 7.79 2.06
CA PRO A 387 -3.55 7.41 2.68
C PRO A 387 -3.33 5.90 2.55
N ILE A 388 -2.13 5.49 2.12
CA ILE A 388 -1.73 4.10 1.98
C ILE A 388 -1.22 3.61 3.35
N ASP A 389 -2.13 3.44 4.30
CA ASP A 389 -1.85 3.06 5.69
C ASP A 389 -2.06 1.56 5.97
N TRP A 390 -2.19 0.75 4.92
CA TRP A 390 -2.38 -0.70 4.98
C TRP A 390 -1.31 -1.44 4.18
N ILE A 391 -1.11 -2.71 4.51
CA ILE A 391 -0.31 -3.66 3.74
C ILE A 391 -1.23 -4.72 3.13
N GLY A 392 -0.93 -5.15 1.88
CA GLY A 392 -1.75 -6.10 1.15
C GLY A 392 -2.82 -5.44 0.28
N TRP A 393 -3.67 -6.25 -0.34
CA TRP A 393 -4.67 -5.78 -1.29
C TRP A 393 -5.87 -5.11 -0.63
N LYS A 394 -6.29 -3.98 -1.19
CA LYS A 394 -7.50 -3.24 -0.80
C LYS A 394 -8.13 -2.62 -2.04
N LEU A 395 -9.45 -2.72 -2.15
CA LEU A 395 -10.20 -1.96 -3.14
C LEU A 395 -10.28 -0.49 -2.71
N ILE A 396 -9.79 0.40 -3.56
CA ILE A 396 -10.00 1.84 -3.42
C ILE A 396 -11.16 2.23 -4.31
N SER A 397 -12.10 2.95 -3.74
CA SER A 397 -13.32 3.39 -4.42
C SER A 397 -13.46 4.90 -4.30
N TRP A 398 -13.77 5.55 -5.41
CA TRP A 398 -14.14 6.96 -5.48
C TRP A 398 -15.57 7.06 -6.01
N ASP A 399 -16.51 7.28 -5.11
CA ASP A 399 -17.89 7.61 -5.46
C ASP A 399 -17.95 9.08 -5.89
N MET A 400 -17.99 9.32 -7.20
CA MET A 400 -17.87 10.66 -7.76
C MET A 400 -19.06 11.58 -7.42
N ASP A 401 -20.23 11.00 -7.12
CA ASP A 401 -21.42 11.75 -6.69
C ASP A 401 -21.36 12.16 -5.20
N VAL A 402 -20.73 11.33 -4.37
CA VAL A 402 -20.74 11.48 -2.91
C VAL A 402 -19.46 12.08 -2.35
N ASP A 403 -18.30 11.60 -2.81
CA ASP A 403 -17.00 11.94 -2.20
C ASP A 403 -16.46 13.31 -2.65
N GLY A 404 -17.01 13.85 -3.77
CA GLY A 404 -16.54 15.10 -4.35
C GLY A 404 -15.15 15.00 -4.97
N THR A 405 -14.51 16.15 -5.15
CA THR A 405 -13.19 16.29 -5.77
C THR A 405 -12.12 16.77 -4.79
N GLY A 406 -10.88 16.41 -5.06
CA GLY A 406 -9.71 17.00 -4.41
C GLY A 406 -9.17 18.22 -5.19
N ASP A 407 -8.22 18.93 -4.59
CA ASP A 407 -7.59 20.09 -5.23
C ASP A 407 -6.45 19.65 -6.17
N TRP A 408 -6.48 20.16 -7.41
CA TRP A 408 -5.38 20.08 -8.36
C TRP A 408 -5.51 21.21 -9.41
N ILE A 409 -5.39 20.89 -10.72
CA ILE A 409 -5.46 21.87 -11.82
C ILE A 409 -6.85 22.02 -12.42
N GLY A 410 -7.81 21.20 -12.02
CA GLY A 410 -9.21 21.26 -12.40
C GLY A 410 -9.96 22.43 -11.80
N ASP A 411 -11.24 22.54 -12.10
CA ASP A 411 -12.12 23.58 -11.55
C ASP A 411 -12.87 23.14 -10.27
N GLY A 412 -12.64 21.89 -9.82
CA GLY A 412 -13.24 21.32 -8.62
C GLY A 412 -14.66 20.82 -8.83
N THR A 413 -15.08 20.64 -10.08
CA THR A 413 -16.44 20.22 -10.42
C THR A 413 -16.43 19.14 -11.51
N LEU A 414 -17.01 17.99 -11.26
CA LEU A 414 -17.19 16.94 -12.26
C LEU A 414 -18.32 17.31 -13.22
N ASN A 415 -18.04 17.33 -14.51
CA ASN A 415 -18.94 17.79 -15.54
C ASN A 415 -19.03 16.84 -16.74
N GLY A 416 -20.25 16.62 -17.23
CA GLY A 416 -20.50 15.99 -18.54
C GLY A 416 -20.00 14.56 -18.67
N THR A 417 -19.40 14.26 -19.82
CA THR A 417 -18.81 12.94 -20.09
C THR A 417 -17.35 12.94 -19.65
N MET A 418 -16.94 11.93 -18.94
CA MET A 418 -15.61 11.76 -18.36
C MET A 418 -14.93 10.51 -18.90
N ARG A 419 -13.62 10.44 -18.70
CA ARG A 419 -12.81 9.23 -18.87
C ARG A 419 -11.67 9.23 -17.85
N PHE A 420 -11.14 8.07 -17.58
CA PHE A 420 -9.95 7.95 -16.75
C PHE A 420 -8.74 8.62 -17.42
N ASP A 421 -7.97 9.38 -16.66
CA ASP A 421 -6.77 10.06 -17.13
C ASP A 421 -5.50 9.45 -16.55
N SER A 422 -5.43 9.35 -15.25
CA SER A 422 -4.25 8.91 -14.53
C SER A 422 -4.59 8.52 -13.09
N PHE A 423 -3.66 7.91 -12.41
CA PHE A 423 -3.62 7.95 -10.95
C PHE A 423 -2.40 8.75 -10.48
N GLN A 424 -2.42 9.15 -9.23
CA GLN A 424 -1.39 9.99 -8.66
C GLN A 424 -0.97 9.49 -7.29
N LEU A 425 0.34 9.67 -6.98
CA LEU A 425 0.90 9.47 -5.64
C LEU A 425 1.48 10.77 -5.14
N THR A 426 1.50 10.96 -3.82
CA THR A 426 2.15 12.10 -3.16
C THR A 426 2.83 11.68 -1.88
N TYR A 427 3.93 12.35 -1.54
CA TYR A 427 4.56 12.23 -0.25
C TYR A 427 3.70 12.90 0.83
N THR A 428 3.59 12.24 1.97
CA THR A 428 3.01 12.81 3.18
C THR A 428 4.15 13.07 4.17
N GLU A 429 4.23 14.29 4.69
CA GLU A 429 5.32 14.71 5.58
C GLU A 429 5.46 13.77 6.79
N GLY A 430 6.69 13.29 7.01
CA GLY A 430 7.00 12.36 8.08
C GLY A 430 6.72 10.88 7.79
N GLN A 431 6.28 10.57 6.57
CA GLN A 431 6.05 9.20 6.11
C GLN A 431 7.26 8.65 5.34
N SER A 432 7.17 7.41 4.85
CA SER A 432 8.26 6.76 4.13
C SER A 432 8.70 7.54 2.90
N GLN A 433 10.00 7.76 2.77
CA GLN A 433 10.62 8.39 1.61
C GLN A 433 10.59 7.48 0.38
N PHE A 434 10.71 6.19 0.57
CA PHE A 434 10.70 5.17 -0.47
C PHE A 434 9.57 4.17 -0.25
N GLY A 435 9.12 3.54 -1.33
CA GLY A 435 8.12 2.50 -1.22
C GLY A 435 7.75 1.88 -2.57
N ARG A 436 6.88 0.87 -2.49
CA ARG A 436 6.34 0.16 -3.65
C ARG A 436 4.88 -0.16 -3.42
N ILE A 437 4.08 0.16 -4.41
CA ILE A 437 2.68 -0.26 -4.46
C ILE A 437 2.44 -1.07 -5.73
N TYR A 438 1.39 -1.90 -5.69
CA TYR A 438 0.94 -2.62 -6.89
C TYR A 438 -0.51 -2.27 -7.12
N ILE A 439 -0.89 -2.16 -8.38
CA ILE A 439 -2.23 -1.78 -8.77
C ILE A 439 -2.77 -2.81 -9.74
N ASP A 440 -4.07 -3.09 -9.65
CA ASP A 440 -4.75 -4.04 -10.50
C ASP A 440 -6.20 -3.59 -10.74
N ASP A 441 -6.77 -3.99 -11.89
CA ASP A 441 -8.18 -3.89 -12.24
C ASP A 441 -8.79 -2.48 -12.06
N PHE A 442 -8.37 -1.54 -12.94
CA PHE A 442 -9.05 -0.24 -13.04
C PHE A 442 -10.44 -0.42 -13.66
N ARG A 443 -11.48 0.02 -12.95
CA ARG A 443 -12.85 -0.19 -13.37
C ARG A 443 -13.79 0.93 -12.96
N ILE A 444 -14.93 1.01 -13.64
CA ILE A 444 -16.07 1.83 -13.25
C ILE A 444 -17.20 0.90 -12.86
N VAL A 445 -17.85 1.21 -11.76
CA VAL A 445 -19.04 0.49 -11.32
C VAL A 445 -20.26 1.40 -11.34
N ASP A 446 -21.38 0.82 -11.72
CA ASP A 446 -22.67 1.51 -11.63
C ASP A 446 -23.10 1.57 -10.16
N ASN A 447 -23.16 2.79 -9.61
CA ASN A 447 -23.90 3.03 -8.38
C ASN A 447 -25.39 2.92 -8.70
N VAL A 448 -25.87 1.72 -8.99
CA VAL A 448 -27.31 1.50 -9.06
C VAL A 448 -27.84 1.49 -7.64
N PHE A 449 -27.86 2.65 -7.02
CA PHE A 449 -28.83 2.89 -5.97
C PHE A 449 -30.19 2.76 -6.64
N LEU A 450 -30.77 1.57 -6.62
CA LEU A 450 -32.22 1.53 -6.61
C LEU A 450 -32.58 2.46 -5.46
N ALA A 451 -33.27 3.56 -5.77
CA ALA A 451 -33.73 4.51 -4.78
C ALA A 451 -34.43 3.73 -3.67
N VAL A 452 -33.69 3.29 -2.69
CA VAL A 452 -34.21 2.99 -1.38
C VAL A 452 -34.48 4.37 -0.83
N GLU A 453 -35.77 4.67 -0.71
CA GLU A 453 -36.24 5.79 0.10
C GLU A 453 -35.30 5.92 1.28
N SER A 454 -34.75 7.12 1.47
CA SER A 454 -33.92 7.57 2.57
C SER A 454 -33.63 6.46 3.58
N GLN A 455 -32.44 5.85 3.48
CA GLN A 455 -32.02 4.93 4.53
C GLN A 455 -32.08 5.72 5.82
N ASP A 456 -33.04 5.36 6.63
CA ASP A 456 -33.02 5.72 8.02
C ASP A 456 -31.62 5.38 8.54
N LEU A 457 -30.87 6.40 8.93
CA LEU A 457 -29.78 6.27 9.89
C LEU A 457 -30.24 5.22 10.91
N PRO A 458 -29.40 4.27 11.36
CA PRO A 458 -29.82 3.13 12.16
C PRO A 458 -30.91 3.58 13.11
N SER A 459 -32.15 3.13 12.90
CA SER A 459 -33.31 3.63 13.65
C SER A 459 -33.17 3.32 15.14
N GLU A 460 -32.18 2.48 15.47
CA GLU A 460 -31.89 1.97 16.79
C GLU A 460 -30.42 2.19 17.16
N ILE A 461 -30.14 2.24 18.46
CA ILE A 461 -28.79 2.20 19.01
C ILE A 461 -28.24 0.81 18.73
N ASN A 462 -27.10 0.73 18.07
CA ASN A 462 -26.37 -0.53 17.93
C ASN A 462 -25.15 -0.50 18.85
N LEU A 463 -24.96 -1.53 19.65
CA LEU A 463 -23.79 -1.76 20.48
C LEU A 463 -23.00 -2.91 19.84
N GLY A 464 -21.83 -2.58 19.32
CA GLY A 464 -20.91 -3.56 18.76
C GLY A 464 -20.18 -4.37 19.84
N ASN A 465 -19.49 -5.41 19.41
CA ASN A 465 -18.61 -6.16 20.30
C ASN A 465 -17.40 -5.33 20.68
N ASN A 466 -16.88 -5.56 21.88
CA ASN A 466 -15.61 -4.97 22.27
C ASN A 466 -14.44 -5.68 21.56
N PHE A 467 -13.42 -4.90 21.19
CA PHE A 467 -12.21 -5.43 20.57
C PHE A 467 -10.95 -4.80 21.19
N PRO A 468 -9.90 -5.61 21.49
CA PRO A 468 -9.86 -7.07 21.44
C PRO A 468 -10.83 -7.72 22.46
N ASN A 469 -11.30 -8.96 22.18
CA ASN A 469 -12.06 -9.77 23.10
C ASN A 469 -11.73 -11.26 22.91
N PRO A 470 -11.04 -11.95 23.83
CA PRO A 470 -10.60 -11.43 25.13
C PRO A 470 -9.58 -10.28 25.02
N PHE A 471 -9.49 -9.45 26.04
CA PHE A 471 -8.55 -8.34 26.06
C PHE A 471 -7.54 -8.49 27.21
N ASN A 472 -6.34 -7.97 26.97
CA ASN A 472 -5.30 -7.83 27.99
C ASN A 472 -5.06 -6.34 28.23
N MET A 473 -5.27 -5.88 29.45
CA MET A 473 -5.22 -4.51 29.93
C MET A 473 -6.27 -3.56 29.38
N SER A 474 -6.68 -3.62 28.09
CA SER A 474 -7.65 -2.69 27.55
C SER A 474 -8.43 -3.25 26.36
N THR A 475 -9.60 -2.66 26.09
CA THR A 475 -10.44 -2.97 24.93
C THR A 475 -11.19 -1.73 24.47
N GLU A 476 -11.57 -1.66 23.21
CA GLU A 476 -12.44 -0.64 22.65
C GLU A 476 -13.85 -1.21 22.47
N ILE A 477 -14.84 -0.39 22.75
CA ILE A 477 -16.26 -0.72 22.60
C ILE A 477 -16.85 0.26 21.60
N PHE A 478 -17.48 -0.28 20.56
CA PHE A 478 -18.07 0.50 19.48
C PHE A 478 -19.58 0.57 19.66
N PHE A 479 -20.18 1.72 19.35
CA PHE A 479 -21.63 1.86 19.22
C PHE A 479 -21.98 2.87 18.15
N SER A 480 -23.15 2.71 17.53
CA SER A 480 -23.66 3.65 16.54
C SER A 480 -25.01 4.21 16.93
N LEU A 481 -25.25 5.46 16.53
CA LEU A 481 -26.47 6.20 16.81
C LEU A 481 -27.05 6.74 15.50
N GLY A 482 -28.34 6.45 15.26
CA GLY A 482 -29.04 7.00 14.11
C GLY A 482 -29.46 8.46 14.25
N LYS A 483 -29.48 9.00 15.47
CA LYS A 483 -29.79 10.40 15.77
C LYS A 483 -29.11 10.84 17.07
N GLN A 484 -28.96 12.14 17.25
CA GLN A 484 -28.42 12.70 18.49
C GLN A 484 -29.22 12.17 19.70
N ARG A 485 -28.51 11.57 20.65
CA ARG A 485 -29.11 10.94 21.83
C ARG A 485 -28.17 10.97 23.04
N SER A 486 -28.74 11.13 24.22
CA SER A 486 -28.03 10.86 25.47
C SER A 486 -27.95 9.35 25.68
N ILE A 487 -26.74 8.85 25.89
CA ILE A 487 -26.47 7.42 26.11
C ILE A 487 -25.75 7.23 27.44
N GLN A 488 -25.91 6.05 28.01
CA GLN A 488 -25.11 5.56 29.12
C GLN A 488 -24.54 4.20 28.72
N LEU A 489 -23.22 4.12 28.64
CA LEU A 489 -22.46 2.88 28.40
C LEU A 489 -21.74 2.48 29.68
N SER A 490 -22.07 1.31 30.21
CA SER A 490 -21.56 0.82 31.49
C SER A 490 -21.08 -0.61 31.37
N VAL A 491 -20.01 -0.95 32.08
CA VAL A 491 -19.51 -2.32 32.20
C VAL A 491 -20.04 -2.93 33.50
N TYR A 492 -20.46 -4.19 33.42
CA TYR A 492 -20.98 -4.99 34.55
C TYR A 492 -20.22 -6.33 34.63
N ASP A 493 -20.09 -6.90 35.82
CA ASP A 493 -19.67 -8.27 36.01
C ASP A 493 -20.81 -9.28 35.72
N ILE A 494 -20.47 -10.57 35.70
CA ILE A 494 -21.46 -11.65 35.48
C ILE A 494 -22.56 -11.75 36.52
N LEU A 495 -22.39 -11.10 37.67
CA LEU A 495 -23.41 -11.03 38.75
C LEU A 495 -24.28 -9.78 38.62
N GLY A 496 -24.05 -8.92 37.64
CA GLY A 496 -24.79 -7.69 37.39
C GLY A 496 -24.31 -6.51 38.25
N ASN A 497 -23.17 -6.58 38.92
CA ASN A 497 -22.60 -5.44 39.62
C ASN A 497 -21.92 -4.51 38.64
N LYS A 498 -22.25 -3.22 38.71
CA LYS A 498 -21.64 -2.22 37.84
C LYS A 498 -20.16 -1.99 38.21
N ILE A 499 -19.30 -2.07 37.25
CA ILE A 499 -17.88 -1.88 37.36
C ILE A 499 -17.49 -0.43 37.10
N ILE A 500 -17.98 0.14 35.97
CA ILE A 500 -17.66 1.51 35.57
C ILE A 500 -18.70 2.02 34.56
N ASP A 501 -18.91 3.35 34.53
CA ASP A 501 -19.53 4.02 33.40
C ASP A 501 -18.47 4.52 32.45
N LEU A 502 -18.52 4.12 31.18
CA LEU A 502 -17.56 4.49 30.14
C LEU A 502 -17.99 5.74 29.37
N ALA A 503 -19.31 5.92 29.19
CA ALA A 503 -19.89 7.14 28.64
C ALA A 503 -21.21 7.43 29.32
N ASN A 504 -21.54 8.70 29.56
CA ASN A 504 -22.79 9.16 30.13
C ASN A 504 -23.07 10.60 29.71
N ASP A 505 -23.21 10.82 28.40
CA ASP A 505 -23.39 12.14 27.79
C ASP A 505 -24.18 12.05 26.47
N THR A 506 -24.33 13.19 25.78
CA THR A 506 -25.07 13.27 24.52
C THR A 506 -24.10 13.17 23.34
N HIS A 507 -24.31 12.17 22.50
CA HIS A 507 -23.54 11.94 21.28
C HIS A 507 -24.35 12.31 20.03
N GLN A 508 -23.65 12.74 18.99
CA GLN A 508 -24.20 13.03 17.66
C GLN A 508 -24.53 11.72 16.91
N PRO A 509 -25.34 11.76 15.83
CA PRO A 509 -25.48 10.60 14.94
C PRO A 509 -24.13 10.14 14.41
N GLY A 510 -23.97 8.83 14.19
CA GLY A 510 -22.75 8.24 13.66
C GLY A 510 -22.17 7.15 14.56
N GLU A 511 -20.96 6.71 14.21
CA GLU A 511 -20.20 5.71 14.96
C GLU A 511 -19.38 6.36 16.06
N HIS A 512 -19.33 5.69 17.21
CA HIS A 512 -18.60 6.13 18.41
C HIS A 512 -17.75 5.00 18.95
N ARG A 513 -16.63 5.38 19.57
CA ARG A 513 -15.66 4.45 20.15
C ARG A 513 -15.34 4.88 21.57
N VAL A 514 -15.36 3.94 22.49
CA VAL A 514 -15.04 4.18 23.90
C VAL A 514 -14.04 3.15 24.38
N HIS A 515 -12.97 3.62 24.97
CA HIS A 515 -11.88 2.80 25.46
C HIS A 515 -12.10 2.39 26.93
N TRP A 516 -11.94 1.11 27.26
CA TRP A 516 -11.91 0.59 28.62
C TRP A 516 -10.57 -0.06 28.93
N ASN A 517 -9.89 0.44 29.93
CA ASN A 517 -8.58 -0.03 30.38
C ASN A 517 -8.62 -1.11 31.47
N GLY A 518 -9.72 -1.85 31.60
CA GLY A 518 -9.86 -2.92 32.58
C GLY A 518 -9.87 -2.45 34.03
N THR A 519 -10.29 -1.21 34.30
CA THR A 519 -10.39 -0.68 35.67
C THR A 519 -11.81 -0.45 36.09
N ASN A 520 -12.05 -0.48 37.40
CA ASN A 520 -13.32 -0.07 38.00
C ASN A 520 -13.38 1.47 38.18
N HIS A 521 -14.51 1.96 38.69
CA HIS A 521 -14.74 3.39 38.93
C HIS A 521 -13.79 4.05 39.96
N TYR A 522 -13.01 3.26 40.71
CA TYR A 522 -11.94 3.75 41.57
C TYR A 522 -10.57 3.78 40.89
N GLY A 523 -10.46 3.39 39.60
CA GLY A 523 -9.23 3.28 38.86
C GLY A 523 -8.40 2.04 39.22
N SER A 524 -8.94 1.10 39.98
CA SER A 524 -8.26 -0.15 40.32
C SER A 524 -8.51 -1.22 39.26
N PRO A 525 -7.47 -1.99 38.85
CA PRO A 525 -7.65 -3.08 37.90
C PRO A 525 -8.70 -4.09 38.38
N VAL A 526 -9.52 -4.56 37.46
CA VAL A 526 -10.46 -5.65 37.75
C VAL A 526 -9.79 -7.01 37.59
N SER A 527 -10.31 -8.04 38.24
CA SER A 527 -9.76 -9.39 38.08
C SER A 527 -10.05 -9.96 36.69
N SER A 528 -9.26 -10.92 36.23
CA SER A 528 -9.58 -11.65 35.01
C SER A 528 -10.96 -12.29 35.10
N GLY A 529 -11.80 -12.10 34.09
CA GLY A 529 -13.19 -12.59 34.10
C GLY A 529 -14.00 -12.11 32.90
N VAL A 530 -15.27 -12.46 32.91
CA VAL A 530 -16.27 -11.99 31.92
C VAL A 530 -16.97 -10.76 32.48
N TYR A 531 -17.11 -9.76 31.61
CA TYR A 531 -17.75 -8.47 31.93
C TYR A 531 -18.79 -8.13 30.88
#